data_a80a213ae1ca20e71db83efaa4ad73a0
#
_entry.id   a80a213ae1ca20e71db83efaa4ad73a0
#
_cell.length_a   1.000
_cell.length_b   1.000
_cell.length_c   1.000
_cell.angle_alpha   90.00
_cell.angle_beta   90.00
_cell.angle_gamma   90.00
#
_symmetry.space_group_name_H-M   'P 1'
#
loop_
_entity.id
_entity.type
_entity.pdbx_description
1 polymer ?
#
loop_
_entity_poly.entity_id
_entity_poly.type
_entity_poly.pdbx_seq_one_letter_code
_entity_poly.pdbx_strand_id
1 'polypeptide(L)'
;IDTAFFDCFHAYIPGWEIPKMRPEFLTSRYDLITDYLAEYMREMRKRSFSDAIDKFYKLGNNLNQRDVIAVRRTVSGLLKLLHPNGSYSKEDVRVCLTYAMEARRRVKEQLKKLGGLEFFDVNFSYIDNETLEEFFVSVPEQGGSELIPAGMPKPGVVHLVTQAESGMTG
;
A
#
# COMPACT_ATOMS: atom_id res chain seq x y z
N ILE A 1 0.14 23.82 10.53
CA ILE A 1 0.83 22.52 10.79
C ILE A 1 1.87 22.36 9.70
N ASP A 2 3.09 22.00 10.09
CA ASP A 2 4.24 21.86 9.20
C ASP A 2 4.02 20.73 8.18
N THR A 3 4.20 21.01 6.89
CA THR A 3 4.14 20.01 5.81
C THR A 3 5.16 18.89 6.01
N ALA A 4 6.33 19.20 6.61
CA ALA A 4 7.35 18.21 6.91
C ALA A 4 6.86 17.13 7.89
N PHE A 5 5.96 17.47 8.82
CA PHE A 5 5.34 16.48 9.71
C PHE A 5 4.44 15.53 8.93
N PHE A 6 3.59 16.04 8.04
CA PHE A 6 2.74 15.20 7.22
C PHE A 6 3.52 14.35 6.21
N ASP A 7 4.65 14.86 5.71
CA ASP A 7 5.52 14.10 4.82
C ASP A 7 6.23 12.91 5.53
N CYS A 8 6.14 12.82 6.85
CA CYS A 8 6.59 11.64 7.58
C CYS A 8 5.59 10.48 7.60
N PHE A 9 4.32 10.70 7.20
CA PHE A 9 3.35 9.61 7.14
C PHE A 9 3.67 8.63 6.01
N HIS A 10 3.69 7.36 6.34
CA HIS A 10 4.04 6.32 5.36
C HIS A 10 2.90 6.01 4.39
N ALA A 11 1.67 6.16 4.83
CA ALA A 11 0.48 5.82 4.08
C ALA A 11 -0.68 6.77 4.40
N TYR A 12 -1.53 7.00 3.41
CA TYR A 12 -2.82 7.65 3.56
C TYR A 12 -3.91 6.72 3.02
N ILE A 13 -4.86 6.39 3.88
CA ILE A 13 -6.02 5.57 3.53
C ILE A 13 -7.25 6.46 3.67
N PRO A 14 -7.95 6.78 2.58
CA PRO A 14 -9.12 7.63 2.64
C PRO A 14 -10.29 6.90 3.32
N GLY A 15 -10.94 7.59 4.26
CA GLY A 15 -12.03 7.00 5.04
C GLY A 15 -13.24 6.54 4.21
N TRP A 16 -13.43 7.11 3.01
CA TRP A 16 -14.51 6.69 2.11
C TRP A 16 -14.28 5.34 1.44
N GLU A 17 -13.04 4.82 1.43
CA GLU A 17 -12.72 3.47 0.96
C GLU A 17 -12.93 2.41 2.05
N ILE A 18 -13.07 2.84 3.30
CA ILE A 18 -13.38 1.92 4.40
C ILE A 18 -14.88 1.62 4.36
N PRO A 19 -15.28 0.36 4.20
CA PRO A 19 -16.69 0.01 4.17
C PRO A 19 -17.37 0.35 5.50
N LYS A 20 -18.60 0.86 5.41
CA LYS A 20 -19.41 1.08 6.61
C LYS A 20 -19.67 -0.27 7.30
N MET A 21 -19.60 -0.28 8.64
CA MET A 21 -19.92 -1.47 9.42
C MET A 21 -21.33 -1.95 9.09
N ARG A 22 -21.45 -3.24 8.78
CA ARG A 22 -22.71 -3.91 8.47
C ARG A 22 -22.81 -5.19 9.30
N PRO A 23 -24.03 -5.66 9.62
CA PRO A 23 -24.22 -6.91 10.36
C PRO A 23 -23.52 -8.12 9.73
N GLU A 24 -23.39 -8.14 8.40
CA GLU A 24 -22.72 -9.22 7.64
C GLU A 24 -21.22 -9.31 7.92
N PHE A 25 -20.61 -8.25 8.45
CA PHE A 25 -19.19 -8.25 8.84
C PHE A 25 -18.96 -8.80 10.26
N LEU A 26 -20.06 -9.04 11.00
CA LEU A 26 -19.97 -9.66 12.33
C LEU A 26 -19.94 -11.17 12.17
N THR A 27 -18.87 -11.79 12.65
CA THR A 27 -18.78 -13.25 12.65
C THR A 27 -19.42 -13.84 13.91
N SER A 28 -20.10 -14.97 13.74
CA SER A 28 -20.54 -15.82 14.86
C SER A 28 -19.54 -16.95 15.15
N ARG A 29 -18.43 -17.00 14.44
CA ARG A 29 -17.38 -18.01 14.60
C ARG A 29 -16.27 -17.49 15.52
N TYR A 30 -15.55 -18.43 16.12
CA TYR A 30 -14.30 -18.10 16.82
C TYR A 30 -13.30 -17.53 15.84
N ASP A 31 -12.67 -16.43 16.22
CA ASP A 31 -11.70 -15.73 15.41
C ASP A 31 -10.40 -15.51 16.20
N LEU A 32 -9.37 -14.98 15.52
CA LEU A 32 -8.10 -14.64 16.11
C LEU A 32 -8.30 -13.53 17.15
N ILE A 33 -7.90 -13.78 18.38
CA ILE A 33 -7.96 -12.75 19.43
C ILE A 33 -6.95 -11.64 19.13
N THR A 34 -7.38 -10.39 19.32
CA THR A 34 -6.55 -9.20 19.03
C THR A 34 -5.26 -9.16 19.82
N ASP A 35 -5.27 -9.67 21.06
CA ASP A 35 -4.07 -9.74 21.91
C ASP A 35 -3.01 -10.68 21.30
N TYR A 36 -3.41 -11.80 20.74
CA TYR A 36 -2.51 -12.69 20.04
C TYR A 36 -1.92 -12.01 18.79
N LEU A 37 -2.74 -11.31 18.02
CA LEU A 37 -2.27 -10.54 16.86
C LEU A 37 -1.26 -9.47 17.28
N ALA A 38 -1.51 -8.78 18.39
CA ALA A 38 -0.60 -7.76 18.91
C ALA A 38 0.76 -8.35 19.29
N GLU A 39 0.80 -9.47 20.02
CA GLU A 39 2.05 -10.14 20.37
C GLU A 39 2.76 -10.73 19.14
N TYR A 40 2.00 -11.29 18.20
CA TYR A 40 2.55 -11.74 16.93
C TYR A 40 3.24 -10.59 16.17
N MET A 41 2.58 -9.44 16.03
CA MET A 41 3.15 -8.27 15.37
C MET A 41 4.36 -7.72 16.12
N ARG A 42 4.36 -7.79 17.45
CA ARG A 42 5.50 -7.42 18.30
C ARG A 42 6.72 -8.31 18.02
N GLU A 43 6.51 -9.62 17.94
CA GLU A 43 7.58 -10.57 17.61
C GLU A 43 8.11 -10.35 16.18
N MET A 44 7.23 -10.08 15.23
CA MET A 44 7.61 -9.81 13.84
C MET A 44 8.40 -8.50 13.65
N ARG A 45 8.46 -7.61 14.64
CA ARG A 45 9.36 -6.43 14.59
C ARG A 45 10.83 -6.81 14.55
N LYS A 46 11.21 -7.97 15.09
CA LYS A 46 12.58 -8.49 15.09
C LYS A 46 13.07 -8.92 13.71
N ARG A 47 12.15 -9.12 12.76
CA ARG A 47 12.45 -9.47 11.36
C ARG A 47 12.32 -8.25 10.47
N SER A 48 13.11 -8.20 9.40
CA SER A 48 12.98 -7.20 8.34
C SER A 48 12.91 -7.88 6.99
N PHE A 49 11.96 -7.42 6.16
CA PHE A 49 11.85 -7.80 4.75
C PHE A 49 12.05 -6.58 3.84
N SER A 50 12.81 -5.58 4.31
CA SER A 50 13.04 -4.34 3.58
C SER A 50 13.78 -4.55 2.25
N ASP A 51 14.58 -5.60 2.17
CA ASP A 51 15.40 -5.98 1.00
C ASP A 51 14.60 -6.81 -0.02
N ALA A 52 13.35 -7.17 0.31
CA ALA A 52 12.49 -7.95 -0.59
C ALA A 52 12.27 -7.25 -1.93
N ILE A 53 12.18 -5.92 -1.91
CA ILE A 53 12.03 -5.12 -3.14
C ILE A 53 13.25 -5.31 -4.04
N ASP A 54 14.45 -5.15 -3.49
CA ASP A 54 15.71 -5.12 -4.27
C ASP A 54 16.01 -6.45 -4.99
N LYS A 55 15.40 -7.56 -4.51
CA LYS A 55 15.52 -8.88 -5.16
C LYS A 55 14.89 -8.89 -6.56
N PHE A 56 13.82 -8.14 -6.75
CA PHE A 56 12.99 -8.24 -7.95
C PHE A 56 12.77 -6.90 -8.65
N TYR A 57 12.83 -5.79 -7.91
CA TYR A 57 12.49 -4.46 -8.39
C TYR A 57 13.46 -3.41 -7.90
N LYS A 58 13.56 -2.33 -8.66
CA LYS A 58 14.26 -1.10 -8.29
C LYS A 58 13.25 0.03 -8.20
N LEU A 59 13.31 0.83 -7.15
CA LEU A 59 12.47 2.02 -7.03
C LEU A 59 12.94 3.09 -8.02
N GLY A 60 11.99 3.81 -8.62
CA GLY A 60 12.26 4.89 -9.57
C GLY A 60 12.98 6.07 -8.94
N ASN A 61 13.58 6.90 -9.79
CA ASN A 61 14.46 8.00 -9.36
C ASN A 61 13.71 9.21 -8.76
N ASN A 62 12.40 9.28 -8.96
CA ASN A 62 11.58 10.41 -8.50
C ASN A 62 11.07 10.28 -7.05
N LEU A 63 11.44 9.21 -6.36
CA LEU A 63 11.14 9.02 -4.94
C LEU A 63 12.25 9.69 -4.12
N ASN A 64 11.86 10.59 -3.22
CA ASN A 64 12.80 11.13 -2.25
C ASN A 64 13.11 10.10 -1.14
N GLN A 65 14.10 10.40 -0.28
CA GLN A 65 14.50 9.46 0.76
C GLN A 65 13.37 9.08 1.72
N ARG A 66 12.47 10.00 2.06
CA ARG A 66 11.31 9.71 2.93
C ARG A 66 10.33 8.75 2.23
N ASP A 67 10.13 8.93 0.92
CA ASP A 67 9.28 8.04 0.13
C ASP A 67 9.84 6.63 0.07
N VAL A 68 11.14 6.50 -0.18
CA VAL A 68 11.83 5.21 -0.20
C VAL A 68 11.71 4.49 1.14
N ILE A 69 11.92 5.19 2.26
CA ILE A 69 11.77 4.63 3.60
C ILE A 69 10.33 4.20 3.85
N ALA A 70 9.37 5.05 3.51
CA ALA A 70 7.95 4.76 3.69
C ALA A 70 7.51 3.51 2.91
N VAL A 71 7.84 3.44 1.63
CA VAL A 71 7.52 2.30 0.76
C VAL A 71 8.17 1.02 1.28
N ARG A 72 9.47 1.03 1.57
CA ARG A 72 10.19 -0.15 2.08
C ARG A 72 9.60 -0.68 3.39
N ARG A 73 9.28 0.20 4.32
CA ARG A 73 8.67 -0.18 5.60
C ARG A 73 7.27 -0.75 5.43
N THR A 74 6.47 -0.15 4.55
CA THR A 74 5.11 -0.64 4.26
C THR A 74 5.14 -2.00 3.59
N VAL A 75 5.99 -2.20 2.57
CA VAL A 75 6.18 -3.52 1.93
C VAL A 75 6.65 -4.56 2.95
N SER A 76 7.64 -4.23 3.78
CA SER A 76 8.09 -5.14 4.85
C SER A 76 6.96 -5.49 5.82
N GLY A 77 6.11 -4.53 6.17
CA GLY A 77 4.94 -4.76 7.03
C GLY A 77 3.91 -5.69 6.39
N LEU A 78 3.57 -5.45 5.13
CA LEU A 78 2.61 -6.27 4.38
C LEU A 78 3.13 -7.71 4.19
N LEU A 79 4.41 -7.88 3.83
CA LEU A 79 5.01 -9.21 3.70
C LEU A 79 5.05 -9.97 5.03
N LYS A 80 5.24 -9.29 6.16
CA LYS A 80 5.17 -9.93 7.49
C LYS A 80 3.77 -10.47 7.80
N LEU A 81 2.74 -9.77 7.36
CA LEU A 81 1.35 -10.20 7.56
C LEU A 81 0.98 -11.36 6.64
N LEU A 82 1.34 -11.26 5.36
CA LEU A 82 0.92 -12.22 4.35
C LEU A 82 1.84 -13.45 4.28
N HIS A 83 3.14 -13.25 4.49
CA HIS A 83 4.17 -14.27 4.36
C HIS A 83 5.10 -14.34 5.58
N PRO A 84 4.55 -14.67 6.77
CA PRO A 84 5.31 -14.65 8.02
C PRO A 84 6.48 -15.63 8.06
N ASN A 85 6.42 -16.69 7.25
CA ASN A 85 7.49 -17.66 7.09
C ASN A 85 8.68 -17.14 6.25
N GLY A 86 8.52 -15.98 5.58
CA GLY A 86 9.53 -15.40 4.69
C GLY A 86 9.58 -16.01 3.29
N SER A 87 8.61 -16.88 2.95
CA SER A 87 8.48 -17.44 1.60
C SER A 87 7.49 -16.60 0.80
N TYR A 88 7.98 -15.78 -0.10
CA TYR A 88 7.19 -14.92 -0.98
C TYR A 88 7.74 -14.96 -2.40
N SER A 89 6.85 -14.85 -3.37
CA SER A 89 7.17 -14.80 -4.79
C SER A 89 7.44 -13.36 -5.26
N LYS A 90 7.94 -13.21 -6.48
CA LYS A 90 8.08 -11.92 -7.17
C LYS A 90 6.73 -11.19 -7.25
N GLU A 91 5.66 -11.93 -7.53
CA GLU A 91 4.31 -11.38 -7.63
C GLU A 91 3.79 -10.85 -6.28
N ASP A 92 4.04 -11.58 -5.18
CA ASP A 92 3.67 -11.12 -3.84
C ASP A 92 4.35 -9.80 -3.49
N VAL A 93 5.64 -9.67 -3.85
CA VAL A 93 6.37 -8.42 -3.65
C VAL A 93 5.80 -7.33 -4.55
N ARG A 94 5.43 -7.63 -5.80
CA ARG A 94 4.84 -6.65 -6.73
C ARG A 94 3.52 -6.08 -6.17
N VAL A 95 2.66 -6.95 -5.69
CA VAL A 95 1.38 -6.55 -5.08
C VAL A 95 1.61 -5.65 -3.87
N CYS A 96 2.46 -6.08 -2.95
CA CYS A 96 2.79 -5.27 -1.76
C CYS A 96 3.44 -3.93 -2.13
N LEU A 97 4.30 -3.91 -3.15
CA LEU A 97 4.98 -2.71 -3.63
C LEU A 97 3.99 -1.72 -4.24
N THR A 98 3.07 -2.20 -5.09
CA THR A 98 2.04 -1.36 -5.69
C THR A 98 1.18 -0.69 -4.61
N TYR A 99 0.67 -1.45 -3.64
CA TYR A 99 -0.10 -0.89 -2.53
C TYR A 99 0.68 0.12 -1.69
N ALA A 100 1.93 -0.18 -1.39
CA ALA A 100 2.78 0.72 -0.61
C ALA A 100 3.03 2.03 -1.34
N MET A 101 3.25 1.98 -2.65
CA MET A 101 3.46 3.15 -3.49
C MET A 101 2.19 3.97 -3.66
N GLU A 102 1.03 3.33 -3.88
CA GLU A 102 -0.26 4.03 -3.93
C GLU A 102 -0.54 4.75 -2.62
N ALA A 103 -0.42 4.06 -1.49
CA ALA A 103 -0.68 4.65 -0.18
C ALA A 103 0.26 5.84 0.11
N ARG A 104 1.53 5.73 -0.27
CA ARG A 104 2.50 6.82 -0.13
C ARG A 104 2.24 7.95 -1.14
N ARG A 105 1.87 7.62 -2.39
CA ARG A 105 1.49 8.62 -3.39
C ARG A 105 0.32 9.47 -2.92
N ARG A 106 -0.67 8.87 -2.28
CA ARG A 106 -1.83 9.58 -1.69
C ARG A 106 -1.42 10.57 -0.60
N VAL A 107 -0.36 10.29 0.17
CA VAL A 107 0.21 11.28 1.10
C VAL A 107 0.67 12.53 0.35
N LYS A 108 1.38 12.37 -0.78
CA LYS A 108 1.83 13.49 -1.61
C LYS A 108 0.65 14.30 -2.17
N GLU A 109 -0.43 13.63 -2.58
CA GLU A 109 -1.64 14.31 -3.05
C GLU A 109 -2.32 15.14 -1.95
N GLN A 110 -2.28 14.70 -0.68
CA GLN A 110 -2.76 15.51 0.42
C GLN A 110 -1.81 16.71 0.70
N LEU A 111 -0.50 16.51 0.59
CA LEU A 111 0.49 17.59 0.74
C LEU A 111 0.34 18.69 -0.31
N LYS A 112 0.01 18.35 -1.55
CA LYS A 112 -0.34 19.34 -2.59
C LYS A 112 -1.45 20.28 -2.14
N LYS A 113 -2.46 19.76 -1.47
CA LYS A 113 -3.60 20.56 -0.96
C LYS A 113 -3.20 21.51 0.16
N LEU A 114 -2.10 21.24 0.86
CA LEU A 114 -1.56 22.09 1.91
C LEU A 114 -0.63 23.18 1.39
N GLY A 115 -0.29 23.17 0.09
CA GLY A 115 0.38 24.29 -0.58
C GLY A 115 1.88 24.12 -0.86
N GLY A 116 2.41 22.91 -0.88
CA GLY A 116 3.81 22.69 -1.27
C GLY A 116 3.97 22.51 -2.78
N LEU A 117 4.59 23.47 -3.49
CA LEU A 117 4.86 23.37 -4.93
C LEU A 117 5.75 22.16 -5.28
N GLU A 118 6.64 21.78 -4.38
CA GLU A 118 7.54 20.63 -4.49
C GLU A 118 6.83 19.28 -4.64
N PHE A 119 5.53 19.21 -4.34
CA PHE A 119 4.76 17.96 -4.41
C PHE A 119 4.01 17.80 -5.74
N PHE A 120 4.02 18.79 -6.65
CA PHE A 120 3.22 18.75 -7.87
C PHE A 120 3.78 17.81 -8.94
N ASP A 121 5.11 17.68 -9.08
CA ASP A 121 5.76 16.88 -10.11
C ASP A 121 6.23 15.50 -9.61
N VAL A 122 5.55 14.97 -8.61
CA VAL A 122 5.93 13.67 -8.04
C VAL A 122 5.30 12.54 -8.85
N ASN A 123 6.12 11.78 -9.56
CA ASN A 123 5.73 10.55 -10.24
C ASN A 123 6.42 9.35 -9.60
N PHE A 124 5.63 8.42 -9.08
CA PHE A 124 6.14 7.21 -8.47
C PHE A 124 6.21 6.09 -9.50
N SER A 125 7.36 5.44 -9.58
CA SER A 125 7.59 4.31 -10.46
C SER A 125 8.50 3.27 -9.81
N TYR A 126 8.45 2.06 -10.33
CA TYR A 126 9.39 1.00 -10.04
C TYR A 126 9.76 0.26 -11.33
N ILE A 127 10.94 -0.31 -11.36
CA ILE A 127 11.53 -0.98 -12.52
C ILE A 127 11.68 -2.45 -12.17
N ASP A 128 11.23 -3.32 -13.05
CA ASP A 128 11.47 -4.75 -12.95
C ASP A 128 12.93 -5.06 -13.28
N ASN A 129 13.65 -5.76 -12.40
CA ASN A 129 15.08 -6.05 -12.57
C ASN A 129 15.36 -7.02 -13.72
N GLU A 130 14.40 -7.85 -14.14
CA GLU A 130 14.56 -8.84 -15.21
C GLU A 130 14.21 -8.26 -16.58
N THR A 131 13.06 -7.58 -16.67
CA THR A 131 12.55 -7.05 -17.94
C THR A 131 13.04 -5.64 -18.23
N LEU A 132 13.53 -4.93 -17.21
CA LEU A 132 13.89 -3.50 -17.23
C LEU A 132 12.72 -2.59 -17.60
N GLU A 133 11.50 -3.09 -17.51
CA GLU A 133 10.28 -2.33 -17.74
C GLU A 133 9.96 -1.46 -16.52
N GLU A 134 9.62 -0.19 -16.78
CA GLU A 134 9.24 0.76 -15.74
C GLU A 134 7.72 0.86 -15.60
N PHE A 135 7.22 0.68 -14.39
CA PHE A 135 5.80 0.74 -14.04
C PHE A 135 5.52 2.00 -13.22
N PHE A 136 4.61 2.83 -13.71
CA PHE A 136 4.17 4.05 -13.02
C PHE A 136 2.95 3.76 -12.14
N VAL A 137 2.97 4.30 -10.93
CA VAL A 137 1.88 4.15 -9.97
C VAL A 137 1.09 5.46 -9.90
N SER A 138 -0.16 5.41 -10.32
CA SER A 138 -1.11 6.50 -10.24
C SER A 138 -2.14 6.27 -9.13
N VAL A 139 -2.75 7.36 -8.66
CA VAL A 139 -3.82 7.31 -7.66
C VAL A 139 -5.01 8.16 -8.12
N PRO A 140 -6.24 7.84 -7.71
CA PRO A 140 -7.44 8.57 -8.14
C PRO A 140 -7.40 10.07 -7.83
N GLU A 141 -6.70 10.46 -6.79
CA GLU A 141 -6.59 11.84 -6.33
C GLU A 141 -5.73 12.73 -7.25
N GLN A 142 -4.98 12.16 -8.22
CA GLN A 142 -4.16 12.93 -9.16
C GLN A 142 -4.98 13.83 -10.12
N GLY A 143 -6.22 13.47 -10.38
CA GLY A 143 -7.10 14.17 -11.34
C GLY A 143 -7.72 15.48 -10.86
N GLY A 144 -7.28 16.04 -9.71
CA GLY A 144 -7.88 17.27 -9.15
C GLY A 144 -9.06 16.98 -8.23
N SER A 145 -9.52 18.02 -7.52
CA SER A 145 -10.49 17.99 -6.42
C SER A 145 -11.94 17.67 -6.82
N GLU A 146 -12.16 16.72 -7.69
CA GLU A 146 -13.50 16.16 -7.81
C GLU A 146 -13.75 15.33 -6.56
N LEU A 147 -14.67 15.79 -5.74
CA LEU A 147 -15.29 15.03 -4.67
C LEU A 147 -15.84 13.75 -5.28
N ILE A 148 -15.12 12.65 -5.11
CA ILE A 148 -15.57 11.35 -5.59
C ILE A 148 -16.77 10.97 -4.73
N PRO A 149 -17.98 10.87 -5.32
CA PRO A 149 -19.17 10.50 -4.56
C PRO A 149 -18.96 9.16 -3.85
N ALA A 150 -19.31 9.10 -2.59
CA ALA A 150 -19.28 7.88 -1.81
C ALA A 150 -20.14 6.82 -2.50
N GLY A 151 -19.52 5.73 -2.97
CA GLY A 151 -20.22 4.57 -3.53
C GLY A 151 -19.93 4.22 -4.98
N MET A 152 -19.12 5.00 -5.72
CA MET A 152 -18.70 4.57 -7.07
C MET A 152 -17.41 3.75 -7.04
N PRO A 153 -17.35 2.61 -7.75
CA PRO A 153 -16.12 1.90 -7.98
C PRO A 153 -15.19 2.77 -8.84
N LYS A 154 -13.99 3.04 -8.34
CA LYS A 154 -13.02 3.89 -9.04
C LYS A 154 -12.30 3.09 -10.12
N PRO A 155 -12.06 3.66 -11.32
CA PRO A 155 -11.21 3.04 -12.31
C PRO A 155 -9.78 2.96 -11.75
N GLY A 156 -9.21 1.77 -11.68
CA GLY A 156 -7.82 1.52 -11.29
C GLY A 156 -7.61 0.75 -9.98
N VAL A 157 -8.65 0.48 -9.20
CA VAL A 157 -8.56 -0.50 -8.12
C VAL A 157 -8.58 -1.88 -8.76
N VAL A 158 -7.42 -2.50 -8.87
CA VAL A 158 -7.33 -3.91 -9.24
C VAL A 158 -8.06 -4.70 -8.16
N HIS A 159 -9.19 -5.26 -8.51
CA HIS A 159 -9.95 -6.17 -7.64
C HIS A 159 -9.15 -7.46 -7.42
N LEU A 160 -8.24 -7.47 -6.44
CA LEU A 160 -7.53 -8.68 -6.00
C LEU A 160 -8.41 -9.66 -5.21
N VAL A 161 -9.69 -9.36 -5.05
CA VAL A 161 -10.61 -10.18 -4.25
C VAL A 161 -11.31 -11.28 -5.07
N THR A 162 -11.25 -11.27 -6.42
CA THR A 162 -12.08 -12.14 -7.25
C THR A 162 -11.43 -13.47 -7.65
N GLN A 163 -10.18 -13.75 -7.29
CA GLN A 163 -9.54 -15.03 -7.62
C GLN A 163 -9.55 -16.09 -6.50
N ALA A 164 -10.03 -15.75 -5.31
CA ALA A 164 -10.11 -16.72 -4.21
C ALA A 164 -11.40 -17.55 -4.20
N GLU A 165 -12.43 -17.19 -4.98
CA GLU A 165 -13.72 -17.90 -4.97
C GLU A 165 -13.93 -18.91 -6.10
N SER A 166 -13.05 -18.98 -7.11
CA SER A 166 -13.21 -19.94 -8.22
C SER A 166 -12.49 -21.29 -8.04
N GLY A 167 -11.89 -21.53 -6.88
CA GLY A 167 -11.10 -22.74 -6.60
C GLY A 167 -11.73 -23.78 -5.70
N MET A 168 -12.99 -23.62 -5.26
CA MET A 168 -13.64 -24.58 -4.35
C MET A 168 -15.00 -25.11 -4.88
N THR A 169 -15.01 -25.59 -6.10
CA THR A 169 -16.05 -26.53 -6.56
C THR A 169 -15.41 -27.51 -7.55
N GLY A 170 -14.99 -28.64 -6.99
CA GLY A 170 -14.52 -29.79 -7.70
C GLY A 170 -14.33 -30.94 -6.74
#